data_6498f3578b3d73b0c1e6a583cdc437f1
#
_entry.id   6498f3578b3d73b0c1e6a583cdc437f1
#
_cell.length_a   1.000
_cell.length_b   1.000
_cell.length_c   1.000
_cell.angle_alpha   90.00
_cell.angle_beta   90.00
_cell.angle_gamma   90.00
#
_symmetry.space_group_name_H-M   'P 1'
#
loop_
_entity.id
_entity.type
_entity.pdbx_description
1 polymer ?
#
loop_
_entity_poly.entity_id
_entity_poly.type
_entity_poly.pdbx_seq_one_letter_code
_entity_poly.pdbx_strand_id
1 'polypeptide(L)'
;MLKQPVYIHSIASISALGITSAEIWDNYLHENSLFQKLTANKKEFWVSKFSDKEIIFLNTIINLDSKYKHLDKSVVMAILVARNCFENSNFSDKSVGINFGSSRGATTLFEKHHSDFITNGVVSTFTSPATTLGNISSWVSHDLQTDGPEISHSITCSTGLHALLNGIAWLQSGMCNQFLVGASEAPLTPFTLSQMVALKVYSNEDNALANRCLDFEKTSNTMVLGESAACLSLSLSSEKAIAKITGIGFATEILSSSTSISTEAECFQKSMKMAIGSYTVNDIDAIVMHAPGTIQGDKTEFEAIKKVFGNKLPLLTSNKWKVGHTFATSGLLSIELAIMMLQNQHFIETPFYKNQNTTKKLNRILVNAVGFGGNAVSVLIEL
;
A
#
# COMPACT_ATOMS: atom_id res chain seq x y z
N MET A 1 -15.64 -6.01 -14.35
CA MET A 1 -15.77 -7.32 -13.68
C MET A 1 -14.72 -8.27 -14.18
N LEU A 2 -14.17 -9.11 -13.32
CA LEU A 2 -13.18 -10.13 -13.71
C LEU A 2 -13.83 -11.16 -14.64
N LYS A 3 -13.14 -11.56 -15.70
CA LYS A 3 -13.58 -12.66 -16.58
C LYS A 3 -13.43 -14.02 -15.86
N GLN A 4 -12.41 -14.13 -15.02
CA GLN A 4 -12.10 -15.28 -14.17
C GLN A 4 -11.29 -14.79 -12.95
N PRO A 5 -11.21 -15.54 -11.85
CA PRO A 5 -10.37 -15.22 -10.72
C PRO A 5 -8.90 -15.03 -11.13
N VAL A 6 -8.20 -14.16 -10.41
CA VAL A 6 -6.75 -13.99 -10.52
C VAL A 6 -6.13 -14.48 -9.21
N TYR A 7 -5.08 -15.28 -9.33
CA TYR A 7 -4.48 -15.97 -8.20
C TYR A 7 -3.20 -15.26 -7.76
N ILE A 8 -3.04 -15.14 -6.44
CA ILE A 8 -1.84 -14.61 -5.78
C ILE A 8 -0.99 -15.81 -5.36
N HIS A 9 0.25 -15.88 -5.84
CA HIS A 9 1.17 -16.99 -5.54
C HIS A 9 2.13 -16.66 -4.42
N SER A 10 2.51 -15.41 -4.29
CA SER A 10 3.35 -14.91 -3.21
C SER A 10 3.05 -13.46 -2.91
N ILE A 11 3.37 -13.05 -1.69
CA ILE A 11 3.40 -11.66 -1.28
C ILE A 11 4.67 -11.44 -0.46
N ALA A 12 5.32 -10.33 -0.70
CA ALA A 12 6.48 -9.89 0.07
C ALA A 12 6.38 -8.41 0.35
N SER A 13 6.69 -8.03 1.58
CA SER A 13 6.72 -6.62 1.97
C SER A 13 7.93 -6.32 2.86
N ILE A 14 8.25 -5.04 2.97
CA ILE A 14 9.13 -4.46 3.98
C ILE A 14 8.45 -3.23 4.57
N SER A 15 8.31 -3.22 5.89
CA SER A 15 7.72 -2.11 6.64
C SER A 15 8.23 -2.13 8.09
N ALA A 16 7.75 -1.26 8.95
CA ALA A 16 8.03 -1.36 10.38
C ALA A 16 7.51 -2.66 11.03
N LEU A 17 6.62 -3.42 10.35
CA LEU A 17 6.19 -4.75 10.80
C LEU A 17 7.26 -5.84 10.58
N GLY A 18 8.32 -5.56 9.81
CA GLY A 18 9.35 -6.52 9.46
C GLY A 18 9.37 -6.88 7.98
N ILE A 19 9.99 -8.04 7.66
CA ILE A 19 10.21 -8.52 6.29
C ILE A 19 9.64 -9.93 6.08
N THR A 20 9.58 -10.75 7.12
CA THR A 20 9.07 -12.12 7.02
C THR A 20 7.60 -12.19 7.43
N SER A 21 6.82 -13.06 6.78
CA SER A 21 5.40 -13.24 7.10
C SER A 21 5.15 -13.58 8.58
N ALA A 22 6.03 -14.38 9.20
CA ALA A 22 5.92 -14.73 10.61
C ALA A 22 6.08 -13.51 11.52
N GLU A 23 7.09 -12.67 11.27
CA GLU A 23 7.36 -11.46 12.03
C GLU A 23 6.24 -10.41 11.84
N ILE A 24 5.79 -10.24 10.60
CA ILE A 24 4.70 -9.32 10.26
C ILE A 24 3.42 -9.73 10.99
N TRP A 25 3.10 -11.02 10.98
CA TRP A 25 1.92 -11.54 11.68
C TRP A 25 2.03 -11.38 13.20
N ASP A 26 3.17 -11.72 13.79
CA ASP A 26 3.42 -11.52 15.22
C ASP A 26 3.25 -10.05 15.63
N ASN A 27 3.81 -9.12 14.86
CA ASN A 27 3.64 -7.70 15.09
C ASN A 27 2.19 -7.20 14.91
N TYR A 28 1.37 -7.85 14.08
CA TYR A 28 -0.06 -7.54 14.03
C TYR A 28 -0.80 -8.01 15.29
N LEU A 29 -0.39 -9.12 15.91
CA LEU A 29 -1.02 -9.65 17.12
C LEU A 29 -0.73 -8.80 18.37
N HIS A 30 0.38 -8.07 18.40
CA HIS A 30 0.69 -7.18 19.52
C HIS A 30 -0.25 -5.96 19.54
N GLU A 31 -0.59 -5.44 20.72
CA GLU A 31 -1.48 -4.28 20.88
C GLU A 31 -0.76 -2.93 20.66
N ASN A 32 0.58 -2.90 20.69
CA ASN A 32 1.35 -1.67 20.57
C ASN A 32 1.49 -1.23 19.11
N SER A 33 1.48 0.08 18.88
CA SER A 33 1.93 0.64 17.61
C SER A 33 3.44 0.52 17.45
N LEU A 34 3.94 0.60 16.22
CA LEU A 34 5.38 0.55 15.90
C LEU A 34 5.95 1.95 15.57
N PHE A 35 5.24 3.00 15.94
CA PHE A 35 5.68 4.36 15.65
C PHE A 35 6.87 4.76 16.51
N GLN A 36 7.76 5.53 15.92
CA GLN A 36 8.97 6.05 16.53
C GLN A 36 9.03 7.56 16.30
N LYS A 37 9.78 8.27 17.13
CA LYS A 37 10.04 9.70 16.91
C LYS A 37 11.14 9.89 15.86
N LEU A 38 10.91 10.85 14.96
CA LEU A 38 11.88 11.34 13.98
C LEU A 38 11.98 12.87 14.11
N THR A 39 13.18 13.37 14.34
CA THR A 39 13.41 14.82 14.35
C THR A 39 13.72 15.31 12.93
N ALA A 40 12.91 16.23 12.43
CA ALA A 40 13.11 16.91 11.15
C ALA A 40 12.80 18.40 11.30
N ASN A 41 13.67 19.28 10.78
CA ASN A 41 13.51 20.73 10.87
C ASN A 41 13.23 21.23 12.31
N LYS A 42 13.93 20.72 13.30
CA LYS A 42 13.78 21.05 14.74
C LYS A 42 12.41 20.69 15.33
N LYS A 43 11.61 19.88 14.66
CA LYS A 43 10.32 19.37 15.12
C LYS A 43 10.38 17.85 15.19
N GLU A 44 9.73 17.26 16.19
CA GLU A 44 9.53 15.82 16.31
C GLU A 44 8.23 15.38 15.63
N PHE A 45 8.31 14.24 14.94
CA PHE A 45 7.21 13.60 14.26
C PHE A 45 7.10 12.14 14.69
N TRP A 46 5.90 11.66 14.94
CA TRP A 46 5.66 10.22 14.94
C TRP A 46 5.75 9.69 13.50
N VAL A 47 6.52 8.65 13.29
CA VAL A 47 6.67 8.00 11.97
C VAL A 47 6.73 6.48 12.14
N SER A 48 6.35 5.76 11.08
CA SER A 48 6.60 4.32 10.95
C SER A 48 7.82 4.12 10.06
N LYS A 49 8.98 3.97 10.68
CA LYS A 49 10.28 3.81 10.00
C LYS A 49 10.85 2.41 10.25
N PHE A 50 11.76 2.01 9.41
CA PHE A 50 12.51 0.76 9.56
C PHE A 50 13.35 0.73 10.83
N SER A 51 13.48 -0.46 11.40
CA SER A 51 14.48 -0.76 12.41
C SER A 51 15.85 -1.01 11.78
N ASP A 52 16.88 -1.16 12.59
CA ASP A 52 18.22 -1.49 12.12
C ASP A 52 18.25 -2.80 11.30
N LYS A 53 17.37 -3.74 11.62
CA LYS A 53 17.25 -5.02 10.90
C LYS A 53 16.86 -4.80 9.44
N GLU A 54 15.79 -4.06 9.17
CA GLU A 54 15.33 -3.75 7.80
C GLU A 54 16.39 -2.96 7.04
N ILE A 55 17.08 -2.03 7.71
CA ILE A 55 18.19 -1.25 7.12
C ILE A 55 19.34 -2.17 6.71
N ILE A 56 19.69 -3.17 7.52
CA ILE A 56 20.72 -4.15 7.18
C ILE A 56 20.35 -4.92 5.91
N PHE A 57 19.09 -5.37 5.79
CA PHE A 57 18.62 -6.06 4.57
C PHE A 57 18.70 -5.16 3.32
N LEU A 58 18.31 -3.90 3.42
CA LEU A 58 18.47 -2.95 2.30
C LEU A 58 19.94 -2.77 1.91
N ASN A 59 20.83 -2.69 2.88
CA ASN A 59 22.25 -2.56 2.64
C ASN A 59 22.84 -3.81 1.95
N THR A 60 22.27 -5.01 2.13
CA THR A 60 22.70 -6.18 1.36
C THR A 60 22.51 -5.97 -0.14
N ILE A 61 21.37 -5.41 -0.55
CA ILE A 61 21.10 -5.09 -1.98
C ILE A 61 22.08 -4.03 -2.48
N ILE A 62 22.23 -2.92 -1.76
CA ILE A 62 23.12 -1.81 -2.15
C ILE A 62 24.57 -2.28 -2.34
N ASN A 63 25.02 -3.24 -1.55
CA ASN A 63 26.41 -3.73 -1.58
C ASN A 63 26.65 -4.87 -2.58
N LEU A 64 25.61 -5.43 -3.22
CA LEU A 64 25.79 -6.49 -4.23
C LEU A 64 26.49 -6.00 -5.47
N ASP A 65 26.21 -4.74 -5.91
CA ASP A 65 26.79 -4.17 -7.11
C ASP A 65 26.89 -2.64 -6.96
N SER A 66 27.90 -2.06 -7.56
CA SER A 66 28.12 -0.61 -7.57
C SER A 66 26.96 0.17 -8.23
N LYS A 67 26.24 -0.43 -9.17
CA LYS A 67 25.08 0.17 -9.86
C LYS A 67 23.94 0.53 -8.90
N TYR A 68 23.78 -0.20 -7.78
CA TYR A 68 22.71 0.06 -6.81
C TYR A 68 23.00 1.24 -5.87
N LYS A 69 24.26 1.67 -5.75
CA LYS A 69 24.68 2.74 -4.82
C LYS A 69 24.09 4.12 -5.14
N HIS A 70 23.65 4.31 -6.37
CA HIS A 70 23.07 5.58 -6.84
C HIS A 70 21.53 5.56 -6.92
N LEU A 71 20.90 4.46 -6.48
CA LEU A 71 19.45 4.32 -6.47
C LEU A 71 18.84 5.00 -5.25
N ASP A 72 17.65 5.55 -5.44
CA ASP A 72 16.83 6.01 -4.32
C ASP A 72 16.42 4.82 -3.44
N LYS A 73 16.23 5.10 -2.16
CA LYS A 73 15.78 4.10 -1.18
C LYS A 73 14.50 3.38 -1.65
N SER A 74 13.56 4.11 -2.28
CA SER A 74 12.33 3.52 -2.81
C SER A 74 12.58 2.46 -3.89
N VAL A 75 13.60 2.66 -4.74
CA VAL A 75 13.97 1.67 -5.77
C VAL A 75 14.64 0.44 -5.14
N VAL A 76 15.53 0.63 -4.17
CA VAL A 76 16.21 -0.47 -3.47
C VAL A 76 15.18 -1.35 -2.72
N MET A 77 14.21 -0.72 -2.08
CA MET A 77 13.11 -1.41 -1.40
C MET A 77 12.26 -2.22 -2.38
N ALA A 78 11.94 -1.65 -3.56
CA ALA A 78 11.19 -2.34 -4.60
C ALA A 78 11.93 -3.58 -5.11
N ILE A 79 13.26 -3.48 -5.35
CA ILE A 79 14.10 -4.62 -5.74
C ILE A 79 14.06 -5.71 -4.68
N LEU A 80 14.23 -5.35 -3.39
CA LEU A 80 14.21 -6.33 -2.29
C LEU A 80 12.90 -7.13 -2.26
N VAL A 81 11.76 -6.45 -2.26
CA VAL A 81 10.46 -7.13 -2.17
C VAL A 81 10.12 -7.89 -3.46
N ALA A 82 10.57 -7.39 -4.62
CA ALA A 82 10.36 -8.07 -5.89
C ALA A 82 11.17 -9.39 -5.97
N ARG A 83 12.42 -9.41 -5.51
CA ARG A 83 13.23 -10.65 -5.39
C ARG A 83 12.52 -11.67 -4.52
N ASN A 84 12.18 -11.28 -3.28
CA ASN A 84 11.51 -12.17 -2.34
C ASN A 84 10.17 -12.70 -2.90
N CYS A 85 9.41 -11.83 -3.56
CA CYS A 85 8.14 -12.21 -4.16
C CYS A 85 8.33 -13.16 -5.35
N PHE A 86 9.28 -12.88 -6.22
CA PHE A 86 9.59 -13.71 -7.40
C PHE A 86 10.11 -15.08 -7.00
N GLU A 87 11.07 -15.17 -6.07
CA GLU A 87 11.63 -16.42 -5.56
C GLU A 87 10.57 -17.35 -4.95
N ASN A 88 9.58 -16.77 -4.26
CA ASN A 88 8.50 -17.53 -3.62
C ASN A 88 7.27 -17.76 -4.52
N SER A 89 7.27 -17.24 -5.75
CA SER A 89 6.11 -17.32 -6.65
C SER A 89 6.00 -18.63 -7.43
N ASN A 90 7.05 -19.44 -7.47
CA ASN A 90 7.21 -20.58 -8.39
C ASN A 90 7.16 -20.18 -9.89
N PHE A 91 7.40 -18.92 -10.23
CA PHE A 91 7.51 -18.49 -11.61
C PHE A 91 8.82 -19.01 -12.21
N SER A 92 8.73 -19.61 -13.38
CA SER A 92 9.88 -20.20 -14.09
C SER A 92 10.21 -19.48 -15.39
N ASP A 93 9.29 -18.67 -15.89
CA ASP A 93 9.44 -17.90 -17.11
C ASP A 93 10.02 -16.51 -16.80
N LYS A 94 10.81 -15.97 -17.72
CA LYS A 94 11.29 -14.59 -17.66
C LYS A 94 10.31 -13.59 -18.27
N SER A 95 9.30 -14.07 -19.00
CA SER A 95 8.26 -13.23 -19.59
C SER A 95 7.21 -12.83 -18.53
N VAL A 96 7.69 -12.15 -17.47
CA VAL A 96 6.88 -11.65 -16.38
C VAL A 96 6.61 -10.16 -16.58
N GLY A 97 5.34 -9.79 -16.59
CA GLY A 97 4.95 -8.38 -16.57
C GLY A 97 5.25 -7.72 -15.22
N ILE A 98 5.66 -6.48 -15.23
CA ILE A 98 6.02 -5.71 -14.01
C ILE A 98 5.29 -4.39 -13.98
N ASN A 99 4.61 -4.11 -12.85
CA ASN A 99 4.09 -2.79 -12.57
C ASN A 99 4.36 -2.39 -11.11
N PHE A 100 5.37 -1.56 -10.92
CA PHE A 100 5.63 -0.90 -9.65
C PHE A 100 5.24 0.57 -9.72
N GLY A 101 4.51 1.03 -8.70
CA GLY A 101 4.12 2.42 -8.58
C GLY A 101 4.66 3.09 -7.33
N SER A 102 4.65 4.43 -7.34
CA SER A 102 4.97 5.25 -6.17
C SER A 102 4.17 6.55 -6.24
N SER A 103 3.69 7.03 -5.11
CA SER A 103 3.05 8.34 -5.02
C SER A 103 4.05 9.48 -5.11
N ARG A 104 5.24 9.27 -4.55
CA ARG A 104 6.25 10.31 -4.32
C ARG A 104 7.51 10.11 -5.15
N GLY A 105 7.76 8.88 -5.61
CA GLY A 105 8.98 8.53 -6.34
C GLY A 105 10.24 8.64 -5.50
N ALA A 106 11.34 8.98 -6.15
CA ALA A 106 12.67 9.11 -5.56
C ALA A 106 12.83 10.41 -4.75
N THR A 107 12.00 10.58 -3.71
CA THR A 107 11.88 11.82 -2.94
C THR A 107 13.22 12.26 -2.32
N THR A 108 13.96 11.33 -1.73
CA THR A 108 15.23 11.63 -1.06
C THR A 108 16.27 12.17 -2.06
N LEU A 109 16.43 11.49 -3.20
CA LEU A 109 17.37 11.94 -4.22
C LEU A 109 16.92 13.24 -4.90
N PHE A 110 15.60 13.40 -5.13
CA PHE A 110 15.06 14.62 -5.71
C PHE A 110 15.35 15.83 -4.81
N GLU A 111 15.05 15.74 -3.51
CA GLU A 111 15.34 16.81 -2.56
C GLU A 111 16.83 17.13 -2.48
N LYS A 112 17.68 16.10 -2.43
CA LYS A 112 19.14 16.25 -2.43
C LYS A 112 19.64 16.97 -3.69
N HIS A 113 19.30 16.47 -4.86
CA HIS A 113 19.78 17.05 -6.11
C HIS A 113 19.24 18.45 -6.37
N HIS A 114 18.00 18.74 -5.94
CA HIS A 114 17.43 20.07 -6.01
C HIS A 114 18.18 21.05 -5.08
N SER A 115 18.50 20.62 -3.86
CA SER A 115 19.32 21.40 -2.92
C SER A 115 20.73 21.67 -3.49
N ASP A 116 21.38 20.66 -4.06
CA ASP A 116 22.68 20.80 -4.71
C ASP A 116 22.62 21.81 -5.86
N PHE A 117 21.58 21.78 -6.67
CA PHE A 117 21.35 22.74 -7.75
C PHE A 117 21.18 24.17 -7.23
N ILE A 118 20.35 24.36 -6.22
CA ILE A 118 20.14 25.71 -5.63
C ILE A 118 21.44 26.27 -5.02
N THR A 119 22.25 25.41 -4.43
CA THR A 119 23.49 25.83 -3.75
C THR A 119 24.64 26.06 -4.72
N ASN A 120 24.80 25.20 -5.74
CA ASN A 120 26.01 25.15 -6.58
C ASN A 120 25.75 25.51 -8.05
N GLY A 121 24.48 25.65 -8.49
CA GLY A 121 24.10 25.94 -9.87
C GLY A 121 24.32 24.77 -10.85
N VAL A 122 24.66 23.58 -10.36
CA VAL A 122 24.94 22.39 -11.18
C VAL A 122 24.23 21.15 -10.63
N VAL A 123 24.01 20.17 -11.50
CA VAL A 123 23.41 18.88 -11.13
C VAL A 123 24.34 17.72 -11.53
N SER A 124 24.23 16.61 -10.82
CA SER A 124 24.91 15.37 -11.15
C SER A 124 24.36 14.75 -12.43
N THR A 125 25.19 14.00 -13.18
CA THR A 125 24.76 13.19 -14.33
C THR A 125 23.73 12.12 -13.95
N PHE A 126 23.68 11.72 -12.68
CA PHE A 126 22.71 10.75 -12.15
C PHE A 126 21.36 11.38 -11.79
N THR A 127 21.23 12.70 -11.76
CA THR A 127 20.00 13.39 -11.29
C THR A 127 18.77 12.94 -12.08
N SER A 128 18.80 13.06 -13.41
CA SER A 128 17.65 12.74 -14.25
C SER A 128 17.29 11.25 -14.19
N PRO A 129 18.19 10.30 -14.45
CA PRO A 129 17.84 8.88 -14.46
C PRO A 129 17.43 8.34 -13.07
N ALA A 130 17.96 8.91 -11.97
CA ALA A 130 17.64 8.43 -10.62
C ALA A 130 16.35 9.02 -10.03
N THR A 131 15.81 10.08 -10.62
CA THR A 131 14.59 10.75 -10.12
C THR A 131 13.36 10.56 -11.01
N THR A 132 13.51 9.90 -12.16
CA THR A 132 12.41 9.60 -13.07
C THR A 132 11.49 8.55 -12.47
N LEU A 133 10.16 8.77 -12.51
CA LEU A 133 9.17 7.85 -11.93
C LEU A 133 9.24 6.43 -12.54
N GLY A 134 9.51 6.31 -13.85
CA GLY A 134 9.67 5.02 -14.55
C GLY A 134 10.83 4.15 -14.05
N ASN A 135 11.74 4.73 -13.32
CA ASN A 135 12.94 4.09 -12.80
C ASN A 135 12.65 2.84 -11.94
N ILE A 136 11.55 2.82 -11.15
CA ILE A 136 11.29 1.71 -10.20
C ILE A 136 11.05 0.39 -10.94
N SER A 137 10.11 0.34 -11.88
CA SER A 137 9.81 -0.91 -12.63
C SER A 137 10.99 -1.36 -13.48
N SER A 138 11.66 -0.42 -14.15
CA SER A 138 12.82 -0.74 -14.97
C SER A 138 13.97 -1.34 -14.16
N TRP A 139 14.23 -0.85 -12.95
CA TRP A 139 15.26 -1.42 -12.08
C TRP A 139 14.84 -2.78 -11.52
N VAL A 140 13.56 -3.00 -11.23
CA VAL A 140 13.05 -4.32 -10.84
C VAL A 140 13.19 -5.32 -12.00
N SER A 141 12.79 -4.94 -13.22
CA SER A 141 12.93 -5.77 -14.41
C SER A 141 14.39 -6.11 -14.69
N HIS A 142 15.27 -5.08 -14.67
CA HIS A 142 16.70 -5.26 -14.88
C HIS A 142 17.33 -6.18 -13.81
N ASP A 143 16.93 -6.06 -12.57
CA ASP A 143 17.44 -6.86 -11.46
C ASP A 143 17.02 -8.34 -11.56
N LEU A 144 15.74 -8.59 -11.84
CA LEU A 144 15.19 -9.92 -12.03
C LEU A 144 15.51 -10.55 -13.40
N GLN A 145 16.07 -9.76 -14.32
CA GLN A 145 16.35 -10.16 -15.71
C GLN A 145 15.09 -10.68 -16.42
N THR A 146 13.95 -9.99 -16.23
CA THR A 146 12.69 -10.27 -16.90
C THR A 146 12.63 -9.52 -18.24
N ASP A 147 11.88 -10.06 -19.21
CA ASP A 147 11.71 -9.51 -20.56
C ASP A 147 10.24 -9.22 -20.90
N GLY A 148 9.35 -9.33 -19.92
CA GLY A 148 7.94 -8.99 -20.04
C GLY A 148 7.70 -7.47 -20.06
N PRO A 149 6.44 -7.05 -20.30
CA PRO A 149 6.08 -5.63 -20.33
C PRO A 149 6.25 -4.98 -18.94
N GLU A 150 6.79 -3.76 -18.91
CA GLU A 150 6.97 -3.01 -17.67
C GLU A 150 6.33 -1.63 -17.72
N ILE A 151 5.79 -1.17 -16.59
CA ILE A 151 5.23 0.16 -16.41
C ILE A 151 5.42 0.65 -14.98
N SER A 152 5.70 1.94 -14.83
CA SER A 152 5.57 2.65 -13.56
C SER A 152 4.52 3.74 -13.66
N HIS A 153 3.79 3.98 -12.57
CA HIS A 153 2.77 5.02 -12.53
C HIS A 153 2.57 5.58 -11.12
N SER A 154 1.81 6.66 -11.04
CA SER A 154 1.37 7.26 -9.79
C SER A 154 -0.11 7.63 -9.88
N ILE A 155 -0.90 7.13 -8.93
CA ILE A 155 -2.29 7.57 -8.65
C ILE A 155 -2.39 7.78 -7.13
N THR A 156 -1.46 8.56 -6.61
CA THR A 156 -1.35 8.91 -5.19
C THR A 156 -1.48 7.69 -4.25
N CYS A 157 -2.28 7.75 -3.20
CA CYS A 157 -2.34 6.70 -2.17
C CYS A 157 -2.97 5.37 -2.64
N SER A 158 -3.73 5.37 -3.75
CA SER A 158 -4.31 4.16 -4.34
C SER A 158 -3.43 3.48 -5.39
N THR A 159 -2.21 3.98 -5.62
CA THR A 159 -1.28 3.50 -6.66
C THR A 159 -1.09 1.99 -6.63
N GLY A 160 -0.86 1.39 -5.46
CA GLY A 160 -0.63 -0.06 -5.35
C GLY A 160 -1.83 -0.90 -5.82
N LEU A 161 -3.06 -0.49 -5.50
CA LEU A 161 -4.25 -1.18 -6.00
C LEU A 161 -4.51 -0.88 -7.48
N HIS A 162 -4.08 0.27 -8.01
CA HIS A 162 -4.11 0.52 -9.45
C HIS A 162 -3.03 -0.31 -10.19
N ALA A 163 -1.86 -0.56 -9.58
CA ALA A 163 -0.90 -1.51 -10.12
C ALA A 163 -1.51 -2.92 -10.23
N LEU A 164 -2.26 -3.32 -9.19
CA LEU A 164 -3.01 -4.58 -9.20
C LEU A 164 -4.06 -4.60 -10.32
N LEU A 165 -4.83 -3.53 -10.48
CA LEU A 165 -5.82 -3.41 -11.57
C LEU A 165 -5.18 -3.56 -12.94
N ASN A 166 -4.02 -2.92 -13.18
CA ASN A 166 -3.26 -3.05 -14.43
C ASN A 166 -2.77 -4.49 -14.64
N GLY A 167 -2.15 -5.11 -13.62
CA GLY A 167 -1.68 -6.49 -13.71
C GLY A 167 -2.81 -7.48 -14.05
N ILE A 168 -3.97 -7.32 -13.42
CA ILE A 168 -5.18 -8.10 -13.72
C ILE A 168 -5.61 -7.89 -15.18
N ALA A 169 -5.67 -6.64 -15.66
CA ALA A 169 -6.07 -6.35 -17.03
C ALA A 169 -5.13 -7.00 -18.06
N TRP A 170 -3.82 -6.97 -17.82
CA TRP A 170 -2.82 -7.55 -18.71
C TRP A 170 -2.85 -9.08 -18.71
N LEU A 171 -3.00 -9.71 -17.54
CA LEU A 171 -3.21 -11.16 -17.44
C LEU A 171 -4.48 -11.60 -18.20
N GLN A 172 -5.59 -10.90 -17.98
CA GLN A 172 -6.87 -11.24 -18.63
C GLN A 172 -6.93 -10.90 -20.12
N SER A 173 -6.04 -10.04 -20.61
CA SER A 173 -5.87 -9.75 -22.03
C SER A 173 -4.97 -10.75 -22.75
N GLY A 174 -4.23 -11.58 -22.01
CA GLY A 174 -3.25 -12.52 -22.56
C GLY A 174 -1.92 -11.87 -22.97
N MET A 175 -1.65 -10.62 -22.57
CA MET A 175 -0.35 -9.96 -22.84
C MET A 175 0.81 -10.61 -22.08
N CYS A 176 0.53 -11.21 -20.93
CA CYS A 176 1.48 -12.01 -20.15
C CYS A 176 0.71 -13.05 -19.34
N ASN A 177 1.41 -14.11 -18.93
CA ASN A 177 0.84 -15.19 -18.11
C ASN A 177 1.15 -15.05 -16.62
N GLN A 178 2.18 -14.28 -16.31
CA GLN A 178 2.70 -14.03 -14.96
C GLN A 178 2.96 -12.55 -14.80
N PHE A 179 2.65 -12.00 -13.63
CA PHE A 179 2.77 -10.57 -13.38
C PHE A 179 3.23 -10.26 -11.95
N LEU A 180 4.16 -9.34 -11.80
CA LEU A 180 4.52 -8.75 -10.51
C LEU A 180 3.90 -7.36 -10.40
N VAL A 181 3.07 -7.15 -9.37
CA VAL A 181 2.53 -5.84 -9.02
C VAL A 181 3.12 -5.39 -7.71
N GLY A 182 3.55 -4.13 -7.65
CA GLY A 182 4.16 -3.61 -6.45
C GLY A 182 4.01 -2.10 -6.29
N ALA A 183 4.39 -1.64 -5.12
CA ALA A 183 4.54 -0.24 -4.81
C ALA A 183 5.67 -0.04 -3.81
N SER A 184 6.30 1.13 -3.83
CA SER A 184 7.40 1.47 -2.92
C SER A 184 7.39 2.95 -2.57
N GLU A 185 7.57 3.25 -1.28
CA GLU A 185 7.53 4.60 -0.74
C GLU A 185 8.59 4.82 0.33
N ALA A 186 9.44 5.82 0.14
CA ALA A 186 10.42 6.31 1.12
C ALA A 186 10.13 7.79 1.48
N PRO A 187 8.97 8.11 2.09
CA PRO A 187 8.48 9.48 2.20
C PRO A 187 8.96 10.22 3.45
N LEU A 188 9.81 9.63 4.28
CA LEU A 188 10.17 10.19 5.59
C LEU A 188 11.28 11.26 5.47
N THR A 189 11.07 12.22 4.56
CA THR A 189 11.95 13.37 4.35
C THR A 189 11.41 14.62 5.02
N PRO A 190 12.27 15.59 5.39
CA PRO A 190 11.84 16.83 6.00
C PRO A 190 10.81 17.61 5.18
N PHE A 191 10.94 17.60 3.84
CA PHE A 191 10.03 18.32 2.96
C PHE A 191 8.67 17.61 2.87
N THR A 192 8.63 16.29 2.72
CA THR A 192 7.38 15.52 2.70
C THR A 192 6.60 15.67 4.02
N LEU A 193 7.28 15.56 5.16
CA LEU A 193 6.67 15.76 6.48
C LEU A 193 6.08 17.17 6.59
N SER A 194 6.82 18.20 6.14
CA SER A 194 6.33 19.58 6.15
C SER A 194 5.10 19.80 5.26
N GLN A 195 5.04 19.12 4.11
CA GLN A 195 3.84 19.17 3.24
C GLN A 195 2.60 18.62 3.94
N MET A 196 2.71 17.51 4.67
CA MET A 196 1.57 16.91 5.39
C MET A 196 1.14 17.79 6.58
N VAL A 197 2.07 18.46 7.22
CA VAL A 197 1.76 19.48 8.26
C VAL A 197 1.04 20.67 7.64
N ALA A 198 1.49 21.15 6.48
CA ALA A 198 0.85 22.27 5.77
C ALA A 198 -0.60 21.94 5.35
N LEU A 199 -0.86 20.66 5.00
CA LEU A 199 -2.20 20.15 4.73
C LEU A 199 -3.05 19.97 6.00
N LYS A 200 -2.47 20.16 7.19
CA LYS A 200 -3.13 19.98 8.50
C LYS A 200 -3.70 18.57 8.72
N VAL A 201 -3.05 17.55 8.12
CA VAL A 201 -3.49 16.16 8.25
C VAL A 201 -2.61 15.36 9.21
N TYR A 202 -1.42 15.85 9.53
CA TYR A 202 -0.44 15.13 10.36
C TYR A 202 -0.84 15.09 11.84
N SER A 203 -0.51 13.98 12.50
CA SER A 203 -0.78 13.76 13.92
C SER A 203 0.04 14.71 14.81
N ASN A 204 -0.62 15.24 15.83
CA ASN A 204 0.00 15.97 16.94
C ASN A 204 -0.21 15.24 18.29
N GLU A 205 -0.53 13.94 18.26
CA GLU A 205 -0.72 13.12 19.47
C GLU A 205 0.58 12.99 20.26
N ASP A 206 0.47 12.97 21.59
CA ASP A 206 1.63 12.89 22.48
C ASP A 206 2.08 11.46 22.77
N ASN A 207 1.26 10.45 22.44
CA ASN A 207 1.50 9.05 22.70
C ASN A 207 1.71 8.23 21.42
N ALA A 208 2.22 7.01 21.59
CA ALA A 208 2.56 6.13 20.47
C ALA A 208 1.35 5.62 19.66
N LEU A 209 0.12 5.72 20.16
CA LEU A 209 -1.11 5.46 19.38
C LEU A 209 -1.49 6.69 18.52
N ALA A 210 -0.49 7.26 17.87
CA ALA A 210 -0.56 8.55 17.20
C ALA A 210 -1.40 8.55 15.91
N ASN A 211 -1.64 7.38 15.28
CA ASN A 211 -2.62 7.26 14.19
C ASN A 211 -3.90 6.62 14.73
N ARG A 212 -4.95 7.41 14.85
CA ARG A 212 -6.25 6.99 15.38
C ARG A 212 -7.24 6.68 14.25
N CYS A 213 -6.84 5.81 13.33
CA CYS A 213 -7.76 5.36 12.28
C CYS A 213 -8.96 4.60 12.88
N LEU A 214 -10.14 4.79 12.30
CA LEU A 214 -11.44 4.30 12.78
C LEU A 214 -11.88 4.88 14.14
N ASP A 215 -11.19 5.84 14.71
CA ASP A 215 -11.71 6.60 15.84
C ASP A 215 -12.61 7.71 15.31
N PHE A 216 -13.90 7.50 15.37
CA PHE A 216 -14.90 8.47 14.88
C PHE A 216 -15.19 9.60 15.86
N GLU A 217 -14.67 9.53 17.10
CA GLU A 217 -14.78 10.56 18.13
C GLU A 217 -13.56 11.51 18.17
N LYS A 218 -12.53 11.26 17.33
CA LYS A 218 -11.35 12.12 17.30
C LYS A 218 -11.68 13.54 16.85
N THR A 219 -11.07 14.51 17.48
CA THR A 219 -11.30 15.94 17.25
C THR A 219 -10.22 16.61 16.39
N SER A 220 -9.14 15.88 16.08
CA SER A 220 -8.04 16.33 15.24
C SER A 220 -7.65 15.25 14.22
N ASN A 221 -6.98 15.67 13.15
CA ASN A 221 -6.39 14.72 12.20
C ASN A 221 -5.16 14.05 12.83
N THR A 222 -5.03 12.75 12.60
CA THR A 222 -4.03 11.89 13.26
C THR A 222 -3.24 11.03 12.28
N MET A 223 -3.05 11.50 11.05
CA MET A 223 -2.25 10.75 10.08
C MET A 223 -0.79 10.72 10.51
N VAL A 224 -0.18 9.54 10.48
CA VAL A 224 1.25 9.30 10.66
C VAL A 224 1.79 8.72 9.36
N LEU A 225 2.93 9.20 8.87
CA LEU A 225 3.56 8.62 7.68
C LEU A 225 4.39 7.38 8.01
N GLY A 226 4.41 6.44 7.05
CA GLY A 226 5.26 5.27 7.07
C GLY A 226 6.02 5.07 5.76
N GLU A 227 7.17 4.41 5.84
CA GLU A 227 7.92 3.93 4.69
C GLU A 227 7.70 2.42 4.50
N SER A 228 7.59 1.97 3.26
CA SER A 228 7.39 0.56 2.94
C SER A 228 7.53 0.26 1.46
N ALA A 229 7.73 -1.01 1.13
CA ALA A 229 7.48 -1.55 -0.19
C ALA A 229 6.72 -2.87 -0.07
N ALA A 230 5.93 -3.21 -1.09
CA ALA A 230 5.23 -4.48 -1.17
C ALA A 230 5.11 -4.93 -2.64
N CYS A 231 5.12 -6.26 -2.83
CA CYS A 231 4.99 -6.90 -4.12
C CYS A 231 4.11 -8.14 -4.02
N LEU A 232 3.24 -8.35 -5.02
CA LEU A 232 2.46 -9.58 -5.21
C LEU A 232 2.80 -10.20 -6.55
N SER A 233 2.86 -11.53 -6.59
CA SER A 233 2.94 -12.27 -7.84
C SER A 233 1.58 -12.83 -8.22
N LEU A 234 1.19 -12.63 -9.49
CA LEU A 234 -0.14 -12.91 -10.01
C LEU A 234 -0.08 -13.82 -11.22
N SER A 235 -1.04 -14.73 -11.34
CA SER A 235 -1.34 -15.45 -12.57
C SER A 235 -2.82 -15.85 -12.66
N LEU A 236 -3.21 -16.51 -13.77
CA LEU A 236 -4.54 -17.09 -13.93
C LEU A 236 -4.60 -18.58 -13.51
N SER A 237 -3.48 -19.18 -13.13
CA SER A 237 -3.41 -20.55 -12.59
C SER A 237 -3.70 -20.57 -11.09
N SER A 238 -4.48 -21.54 -10.65
CA SER A 238 -4.75 -21.79 -9.22
C SER A 238 -3.67 -22.64 -8.53
N GLU A 239 -2.73 -23.20 -9.29
CA GLU A 239 -1.74 -24.12 -8.76
C GLU A 239 -0.81 -23.41 -7.77
N LYS A 240 -0.74 -23.89 -6.54
CA LYS A 240 0.06 -23.33 -5.43
C LYS A 240 -0.25 -21.87 -5.08
N ALA A 241 -1.44 -21.39 -5.42
CA ALA A 241 -1.88 -20.07 -5.02
C ALA A 241 -2.09 -19.99 -3.50
N ILE A 242 -1.71 -18.87 -2.90
CA ILE A 242 -1.92 -18.58 -1.47
C ILE A 242 -3.25 -17.87 -1.21
N ALA A 243 -3.79 -17.21 -2.23
CA ALA A 243 -5.08 -16.53 -2.21
C ALA A 243 -5.57 -16.27 -3.63
N LYS A 244 -6.82 -15.84 -3.77
CA LYS A 244 -7.40 -15.42 -5.05
C LYS A 244 -8.13 -14.10 -4.94
N ILE A 245 -8.13 -13.36 -6.02
CA ILE A 245 -8.91 -12.14 -6.22
C ILE A 245 -10.15 -12.54 -7.01
N THR A 246 -11.32 -12.43 -6.38
CA THR A 246 -12.60 -12.80 -6.99
C THR A 246 -13.41 -11.60 -7.43
N GLY A 247 -13.02 -10.40 -6.98
CA GLY A 247 -13.64 -9.15 -7.37
C GLY A 247 -12.68 -7.97 -7.32
N ILE A 248 -12.83 -7.06 -8.27
CA ILE A 248 -12.15 -5.77 -8.27
C ILE A 248 -13.10 -4.71 -8.78
N GLY A 249 -13.10 -3.56 -8.13
CA GLY A 249 -13.88 -2.40 -8.52
C GLY A 249 -13.05 -1.13 -8.43
N PHE A 250 -13.36 -0.18 -9.29
CA PHE A 250 -12.69 1.11 -9.34
C PHE A 250 -13.70 2.21 -9.69
N ALA A 251 -13.45 3.40 -9.20
CA ALA A 251 -14.25 4.57 -9.52
C ALA A 251 -13.48 5.85 -9.26
N THR A 252 -13.74 6.85 -10.08
CA THR A 252 -13.29 8.22 -9.87
C THR A 252 -14.48 9.09 -9.58
N GLU A 253 -14.32 10.04 -8.69
CA GLU A 253 -15.33 10.99 -8.25
C GLU A 253 -15.02 12.38 -8.80
N ILE A 254 -16.05 13.14 -9.20
CA ILE A 254 -15.88 14.54 -9.57
C ILE A 254 -15.77 15.34 -8.27
N LEU A 255 -14.64 15.99 -8.07
CA LEU A 255 -14.32 16.72 -6.85
C LEU A 255 -14.34 18.23 -7.07
N SER A 256 -14.66 18.95 -5.99
CA SER A 256 -14.55 20.42 -5.94
C SER A 256 -13.11 20.90 -5.71
N SER A 257 -12.23 20.05 -5.21
CA SER A 257 -10.80 20.32 -5.02
C SER A 257 -9.96 19.05 -5.17
N SER A 258 -8.67 19.20 -5.50
CA SER A 258 -7.74 18.09 -5.78
C SER A 258 -7.44 17.20 -4.57
N THR A 259 -7.75 17.65 -3.35
CA THR A 259 -7.43 16.93 -2.11
C THR A 259 -8.66 16.43 -1.34
N SER A 260 -9.86 16.83 -1.77
CA SER A 260 -11.11 16.43 -1.10
C SER A 260 -11.60 15.07 -1.59
N ILE A 261 -12.40 14.44 -0.76
CA ILE A 261 -13.34 13.39 -1.13
C ILE A 261 -14.73 13.93 -0.76
N SER A 262 -15.77 13.64 -1.53
CA SER A 262 -17.11 14.13 -1.22
C SER A 262 -17.62 13.52 0.08
N THR A 263 -18.58 14.19 0.71
CA THR A 263 -19.24 13.64 1.92
C THR A 263 -19.96 12.32 1.66
N GLU A 264 -20.37 12.09 0.44
CA GLU A 264 -21.04 10.87 -0.01
C GLU A 264 -20.06 9.74 -0.34
N ALA A 265 -18.77 10.07 -0.61
CA ALA A 265 -17.73 9.15 -1.03
C ALA A 265 -18.22 8.15 -2.11
N GLU A 266 -18.83 8.68 -3.17
CA GLU A 266 -19.42 7.87 -4.25
C GLU A 266 -18.40 6.94 -4.91
N CYS A 267 -17.14 7.36 -5.00
CA CYS A 267 -16.07 6.53 -5.53
C CYS A 267 -15.95 5.21 -4.74
N PHE A 268 -15.98 5.26 -3.41
CA PHE A 268 -15.97 4.05 -2.57
C PHE A 268 -17.24 3.22 -2.74
N GLN A 269 -18.42 3.84 -2.79
CA GLN A 269 -19.67 3.11 -2.99
C GLN A 269 -19.66 2.34 -4.32
N LYS A 270 -19.22 2.99 -5.41
CA LYS A 270 -19.15 2.41 -6.75
C LYS A 270 -18.09 1.30 -6.81
N SER A 271 -16.89 1.54 -6.30
CA SER A 271 -15.81 0.55 -6.32
C SER A 271 -16.16 -0.70 -5.48
N MET A 272 -16.71 -0.53 -4.28
CA MET A 272 -17.15 -1.66 -3.44
C MET A 272 -18.24 -2.49 -4.11
N LYS A 273 -19.31 -1.85 -4.64
CA LYS A 273 -20.39 -2.56 -5.35
C LYS A 273 -19.87 -3.33 -6.56
N MET A 274 -18.93 -2.75 -7.31
CA MET A 274 -18.30 -3.41 -8.45
C MET A 274 -17.43 -4.61 -8.00
N ALA A 275 -16.67 -4.47 -6.92
CA ALA A 275 -15.83 -5.55 -6.38
C ALA A 275 -16.66 -6.70 -5.79
N ILE A 276 -17.76 -6.41 -5.10
CA ILE A 276 -18.70 -7.43 -4.58
C ILE A 276 -19.31 -8.24 -5.73
N GLY A 277 -19.63 -7.58 -6.84
CA GLY A 277 -20.05 -8.25 -8.08
C GLY A 277 -21.32 -9.09 -7.91
N SER A 278 -21.20 -10.41 -8.08
CA SER A 278 -22.33 -11.37 -7.96
C SER A 278 -22.60 -11.83 -6.52
N TYR A 279 -21.68 -11.54 -5.59
CA TYR A 279 -21.91 -11.84 -4.17
C TYR A 279 -22.94 -10.88 -3.57
N THR A 280 -23.51 -11.26 -2.44
CA THR A 280 -24.32 -10.36 -1.62
C THR A 280 -23.46 -9.65 -0.61
N VAL A 281 -23.93 -8.54 -0.06
CA VAL A 281 -23.22 -7.82 1.01
C VAL A 281 -23.04 -8.69 2.27
N ASN A 282 -23.91 -9.69 2.51
CA ASN A 282 -23.79 -10.62 3.62
C ASN A 282 -22.66 -11.66 3.44
N ASP A 283 -22.16 -11.83 2.25
CA ASP A 283 -21.05 -12.74 1.94
C ASP A 283 -19.69 -12.14 2.29
N ILE A 284 -19.64 -10.84 2.61
CA ILE A 284 -18.40 -10.13 2.98
C ILE A 284 -18.25 -10.18 4.50
N ASP A 285 -17.15 -10.76 4.97
CA ASP A 285 -16.89 -10.98 6.39
C ASP A 285 -16.22 -9.80 7.06
N ALA A 286 -15.27 -9.17 6.36
CA ALA A 286 -14.53 -8.02 6.87
C ALA A 286 -14.15 -7.03 5.75
N ILE A 287 -13.83 -5.80 6.16
CA ILE A 287 -13.27 -4.75 5.29
C ILE A 287 -11.98 -4.23 5.94
N VAL A 288 -10.88 -4.24 5.18
CA VAL A 288 -9.70 -3.47 5.52
C VAL A 288 -9.86 -2.09 4.88
N MET A 289 -10.19 -1.10 5.70
CA MET A 289 -10.47 0.27 5.28
C MET A 289 -9.18 1.01 4.89
N HIS A 290 -9.32 1.96 3.99
CA HIS A 290 -8.25 2.91 3.69
C HIS A 290 -7.90 3.74 4.93
N ALA A 291 -8.90 4.35 5.54
CA ALA A 291 -8.87 5.06 6.82
C ALA A 291 -7.50 5.65 7.21
N PRO A 292 -7.09 6.80 6.64
CA PRO A 292 -5.74 7.36 6.83
C PRO A 292 -5.48 7.94 8.24
N GLY A 293 -6.49 7.99 9.09
CA GLY A 293 -6.46 8.63 10.40
C GLY A 293 -6.91 10.10 10.37
N THR A 294 -7.48 10.57 9.26
CA THR A 294 -8.08 11.91 9.18
C THR A 294 -9.58 11.86 9.51
N ILE A 295 -10.12 12.95 10.08
CA ILE A 295 -11.54 13.04 10.43
C ILE A 295 -12.40 12.80 9.20
N GLN A 296 -12.15 13.55 8.14
CA GLN A 296 -12.95 13.48 6.91
C GLN A 296 -12.76 12.13 6.20
N GLY A 297 -11.51 11.68 6.01
CA GLY A 297 -11.20 10.45 5.28
C GLY A 297 -11.84 9.22 5.91
N ASP A 298 -11.66 9.03 7.22
CA ASP A 298 -12.20 7.88 7.93
C ASP A 298 -13.74 7.89 7.96
N LYS A 299 -14.32 9.08 8.24
CA LYS A 299 -15.78 9.22 8.34
C LYS A 299 -16.48 9.01 7.01
N THR A 300 -15.98 9.57 5.92
CA THR A 300 -16.65 9.43 4.61
C THR A 300 -16.56 8.02 4.06
N GLU A 301 -15.45 7.31 4.27
CA GLU A 301 -15.35 5.90 3.93
C GLU A 301 -16.34 5.05 4.75
N PHE A 302 -16.44 5.30 6.06
CA PHE A 302 -17.39 4.61 6.93
C PHE A 302 -18.85 4.85 6.49
N GLU A 303 -19.23 6.08 6.16
CA GLU A 303 -20.56 6.39 5.63
C GLU A 303 -20.83 5.70 4.28
N ALA A 304 -19.83 5.63 3.39
CA ALA A 304 -19.93 4.88 2.15
C ALA A 304 -20.16 3.37 2.40
N ILE A 305 -19.46 2.79 3.39
CA ILE A 305 -19.67 1.39 3.80
C ILE A 305 -21.11 1.20 4.31
N LYS A 306 -21.60 2.08 5.18
CA LYS A 306 -23.00 2.00 5.66
C LYS A 306 -24.01 2.06 4.51
N LYS A 307 -23.79 2.89 3.51
CA LYS A 307 -24.67 2.97 2.34
C LYS A 307 -24.66 1.71 1.47
N VAL A 308 -23.52 1.02 1.38
CA VAL A 308 -23.40 -0.23 0.61
C VAL A 308 -23.95 -1.43 1.37
N PHE A 309 -23.65 -1.53 2.68
CA PHE A 309 -23.93 -2.71 3.50
C PHE A 309 -25.22 -2.59 4.33
N GLY A 310 -25.76 -1.39 4.48
CA GLY A 310 -26.96 -1.16 5.29
C GLY A 310 -26.70 -1.34 6.79
N ASN A 311 -27.66 -1.97 7.48
CA ASN A 311 -27.64 -2.10 8.93
C ASN A 311 -26.73 -3.23 9.46
N LYS A 312 -26.27 -4.14 8.59
CA LYS A 312 -25.42 -5.27 8.96
C LYS A 312 -24.02 -5.06 8.37
N LEU A 313 -23.20 -4.34 9.12
CA LEU A 313 -21.82 -4.07 8.70
C LEU A 313 -20.96 -5.33 8.84
N PRO A 314 -20.01 -5.57 7.89
CA PRO A 314 -18.93 -6.51 8.09
C PRO A 314 -17.97 -6.03 9.20
N LEU A 315 -17.04 -6.86 9.63
CA LEU A 315 -15.97 -6.45 10.54
C LEU A 315 -15.11 -5.37 9.88
N LEU A 316 -14.74 -4.32 10.60
CA LEU A 316 -13.98 -3.19 10.08
C LEU A 316 -12.63 -3.08 10.77
N THR A 317 -11.57 -2.96 9.97
CA THR A 317 -10.22 -2.73 10.47
C THR A 317 -9.42 -1.84 9.51
N SER A 318 -8.24 -1.40 9.95
CA SER A 318 -7.21 -0.76 9.13
C SER A 318 -5.85 -1.03 9.76
N ASN A 319 -4.81 -1.15 8.95
CA ASN A 319 -3.44 -1.32 9.44
C ASN A 319 -2.72 0.00 9.75
N LYS A 320 -3.36 1.14 9.52
CA LYS A 320 -2.72 2.46 9.67
C LYS A 320 -2.25 2.77 11.08
N TRP A 321 -2.90 2.24 12.10
CA TRP A 321 -2.47 2.40 13.49
C TRP A 321 -1.16 1.68 13.83
N LYS A 322 -0.74 0.73 12.96
CA LYS A 322 0.52 -0.01 13.06
C LYS A 322 1.62 0.56 12.17
N VAL A 323 1.31 0.71 10.88
CA VAL A 323 2.30 1.03 9.84
C VAL A 323 2.23 2.49 9.37
N GLY A 324 1.29 3.27 9.87
CA GLY A 324 1.05 4.61 9.38
C GLY A 324 0.49 4.61 7.95
N HIS A 325 0.41 5.79 7.36
CA HIS A 325 0.02 5.95 5.96
C HIS A 325 1.24 5.84 5.06
N THR A 326 1.34 4.74 4.35
CA THR A 326 2.46 4.39 3.47
C THR A 326 2.19 4.75 2.00
N PHE A 327 1.35 5.75 1.75
CA PHE A 327 0.99 6.23 0.41
C PHE A 327 0.64 5.09 -0.57
N ALA A 328 1.40 4.96 -1.67
CA ALA A 328 1.17 3.97 -2.72
C ALA A 328 1.10 2.53 -2.22
N THR A 329 1.88 2.16 -1.21
CA THR A 329 1.94 0.78 -0.71
C THR A 329 0.78 0.41 0.20
N SER A 330 0.03 1.39 0.70
CA SER A 330 -1.04 1.19 1.70
C SER A 330 -2.03 0.09 1.31
N GLY A 331 -2.49 0.08 0.06
CA GLY A 331 -3.44 -0.93 -0.42
C GLY A 331 -2.85 -2.34 -0.46
N LEU A 332 -1.57 -2.49 -0.85
CA LEU A 332 -0.89 -3.80 -0.91
C LEU A 332 -0.63 -4.36 0.49
N LEU A 333 -0.19 -3.53 1.45
CA LEU A 333 -0.08 -3.95 2.86
C LEU A 333 -1.45 -4.31 3.46
N SER A 334 -2.53 -3.68 3.01
CA SER A 334 -3.89 -4.06 3.41
C SER A 334 -4.33 -5.40 2.81
N ILE A 335 -3.90 -5.74 1.58
CA ILE A 335 -4.10 -7.08 0.99
C ILE A 335 -3.29 -8.12 1.79
N GLU A 336 -2.05 -7.82 2.16
CA GLU A 336 -1.23 -8.71 2.99
C GLU A 336 -1.93 -9.02 4.31
N LEU A 337 -2.42 -8.00 5.02
CA LEU A 337 -3.20 -8.19 6.25
C LEU A 337 -4.46 -9.04 5.99
N ALA A 338 -5.18 -8.80 4.90
CA ALA A 338 -6.38 -9.57 4.56
C ALA A 338 -6.07 -11.05 4.35
N ILE A 339 -4.98 -11.37 3.60
CA ILE A 339 -4.53 -12.75 3.38
C ILE A 339 -4.13 -13.40 4.70
N MET A 340 -3.36 -12.72 5.55
CA MET A 340 -2.94 -13.24 6.86
C MET A 340 -4.13 -13.50 7.78
N MET A 341 -5.13 -12.60 7.82
CA MET A 341 -6.35 -12.81 8.60
C MET A 341 -7.15 -14.03 8.11
N LEU A 342 -7.24 -14.22 6.78
CA LEU A 342 -7.90 -15.38 6.19
C LEU A 342 -7.15 -16.68 6.51
N GLN A 343 -5.83 -16.72 6.36
CA GLN A 343 -5.00 -17.90 6.62
C GLN A 343 -5.02 -18.32 8.09
N ASN A 344 -4.96 -17.36 9.01
CA ASN A 344 -4.94 -17.61 10.45
C ASN A 344 -6.34 -17.67 11.07
N GLN A 345 -7.39 -17.38 10.30
CA GLN A 345 -8.78 -17.28 10.81
C GLN A 345 -8.88 -16.38 12.04
N HIS A 346 -8.11 -15.30 12.05
CA HIS A 346 -8.03 -14.36 13.16
C HIS A 346 -8.18 -12.93 12.65
N PHE A 347 -9.17 -12.21 13.19
CA PHE A 347 -9.43 -10.82 12.82
C PHE A 347 -8.58 -9.86 13.65
N ILE A 348 -7.82 -8.99 13.02
CA ILE A 348 -7.01 -7.96 13.66
C ILE A 348 -7.87 -6.69 13.84
N GLU A 349 -8.17 -6.34 15.09
CA GLU A 349 -8.93 -5.14 15.43
C GLU A 349 -8.03 -3.89 15.50
N THR A 350 -8.64 -2.72 15.40
CA THR A 350 -7.99 -1.46 15.77
C THR A 350 -8.30 -1.14 17.24
N PRO A 351 -7.43 -0.42 17.96
CA PRO A 351 -7.70 -0.03 19.34
C PRO A 351 -8.89 0.93 19.50
N PHE A 352 -9.34 1.53 18.41
CA PHE A 352 -10.28 2.67 18.41
C PHE A 352 -11.70 2.31 17.97
N TYR A 353 -11.91 1.13 17.40
CA TYR A 353 -13.20 0.69 16.90
C TYR A 353 -13.50 -0.72 17.37
N LYS A 354 -14.60 -0.89 18.09
CA LYS A 354 -15.04 -2.20 18.57
C LYS A 354 -16.02 -2.84 17.60
N ASN A 355 -15.63 -3.97 17.06
CA ASN A 355 -16.46 -4.80 16.22
C ASN A 355 -17.33 -5.73 17.07
N GLN A 356 -18.44 -6.18 16.47
CA GLN A 356 -19.26 -7.25 17.04
C GLN A 356 -18.88 -8.59 16.41
N ASN A 357 -18.82 -9.64 17.21
CA ASN A 357 -18.61 -11.02 16.73
C ASN A 357 -17.30 -11.22 15.93
N THR A 358 -16.17 -10.83 16.52
CA THR A 358 -14.84 -10.94 15.92
C THR A 358 -14.33 -12.38 15.77
N THR A 359 -15.01 -13.34 16.39
CA THR A 359 -14.70 -14.79 16.26
C THR A 359 -15.40 -15.45 15.06
N LYS A 360 -16.10 -14.67 14.22
CA LYS A 360 -16.71 -15.15 12.99
C LYS A 360 -15.66 -15.74 12.05
N LYS A 361 -15.99 -16.86 11.39
CA LYS A 361 -15.16 -17.41 10.33
C LYS A 361 -14.99 -16.40 9.19
N LEU A 362 -13.75 -16.22 8.74
CA LEU A 362 -13.40 -15.33 7.64
C LEU A 362 -13.28 -16.13 6.35
N ASN A 363 -14.05 -15.78 5.34
CA ASN A 363 -13.98 -16.38 3.99
C ASN A 363 -13.67 -15.32 2.93
N ARG A 364 -14.20 -14.09 3.10
CA ARG A 364 -14.06 -13.00 2.12
C ARG A 364 -13.78 -11.69 2.82
N ILE A 365 -12.68 -11.06 2.41
CA ILE A 365 -12.29 -9.76 2.92
C ILE A 365 -12.20 -8.76 1.77
N LEU A 366 -12.87 -7.63 1.92
CA LEU A 366 -12.78 -6.51 0.99
C LEU A 366 -11.67 -5.57 1.44
N VAL A 367 -10.84 -5.12 0.51
CA VAL A 367 -9.75 -4.16 0.76
C VAL A 367 -10.02 -2.90 -0.03
N ASN A 368 -10.00 -1.74 0.64
CA ASN A 368 -10.23 -0.43 0.03
C ASN A 368 -8.96 0.43 0.00
N ALA A 369 -8.78 1.18 -1.08
CA ALA A 369 -7.85 2.30 -1.12
C ALA A 369 -8.44 3.45 -1.94
N VAL A 370 -8.07 4.67 -1.55
CA VAL A 370 -8.40 5.90 -2.30
C VAL A 370 -7.19 6.83 -2.31
N GLY A 371 -7.02 7.56 -3.39
CA GLY A 371 -6.01 8.60 -3.52
C GLY A 371 -6.62 10.00 -3.61
N PHE A 372 -5.81 11.02 -3.46
CA PHE A 372 -6.18 12.39 -3.81
C PHE A 372 -6.69 12.40 -5.26
N GLY A 373 -7.78 13.14 -5.51
CA GLY A 373 -8.49 13.10 -6.77
C GLY A 373 -9.66 12.12 -6.78
N GLY A 374 -10.00 11.48 -5.63
CA GLY A 374 -11.17 10.62 -5.48
C GLY A 374 -11.10 9.32 -6.27
N ASN A 375 -9.90 8.80 -6.49
CA ASN A 375 -9.65 7.54 -7.23
C ASN A 375 -9.68 6.36 -6.26
N ALA A 376 -10.82 5.69 -6.15
CA ALA A 376 -10.99 4.53 -5.27
C ALA A 376 -10.82 3.21 -6.03
N VAL A 377 -10.21 2.24 -5.34
CA VAL A 377 -10.16 0.83 -5.76
C VAL A 377 -10.56 -0.04 -4.58
N SER A 378 -11.40 -1.04 -4.86
CA SER A 378 -11.80 -2.08 -3.91
C SER A 378 -11.47 -3.45 -4.47
N VAL A 379 -10.93 -4.34 -3.64
CA VAL A 379 -10.48 -5.69 -4.05
C VAL A 379 -11.06 -6.71 -3.11
N LEU A 380 -11.68 -7.77 -3.64
CA LEU A 380 -12.24 -8.87 -2.86
C LEU A 380 -11.27 -10.06 -2.87
N ILE A 381 -10.85 -10.49 -1.68
CA ILE A 381 -9.84 -11.53 -1.44
C ILE A 381 -10.51 -12.74 -0.78
N GLU A 382 -10.16 -13.93 -1.27
CA GLU A 382 -10.51 -15.25 -0.72
C GLU A 382 -9.26 -16.15 -0.70
N LEU A 383 -9.28 -17.25 0.07
CA LEU A 383 -8.27 -18.32 -0.04
C LEU A 383 -8.61 -19.31 -1.15
#